data_69bda58f1566cdfd1a924c5db68eb96d
#
_entry.id   69bda58f1566cdfd1a924c5db68eb96d
#
_cell.length_a   1.000
_cell.length_b   1.000
_cell.length_c   1.000
_cell.angle_alpha   90.00
_cell.angle_beta   90.00
_cell.angle_gamma   90.00
#
_symmetry.space_group_name_H-M   'P 1'
#
loop_
_entity.id
_entity.type
_entity.pdbx_description
1 polymer ?
#
loop_
_entity_poly.entity_id
_entity_poly.type
_entity_poly.pdbx_seq_one_letter_code
_entity_poly.pdbx_strand_id
1 'polypeptide(L)'
;MKSMLASLASVVLVIVLGGAAPAAAAVATPVPISTAPFAIKVDYAAYGAAATRLDALLPNVTVAAVMDDANYDRRGLCNTDSLPKLAGPLTGFCFNDADTTDCHTFPQGLTTTRDATGGDYDGRQLIVTSWYQKSECGSDYDTTRTKVILADWDADHPNKYRKLMLVQPYIDAAGNPNFRPYLLHASGISWYGHYLYVSNGSTGLEIFDMRKIWRVDDTGSGIGRQSDGSYESAGYKYVLPSVGTVRNAGTSGLQWSTLGLDRAQLSLVTTEWIETAGTRHAVRYPLDAATQAFKPGADGLVHATQALNYTYVHVQGAVSHNGRWWFGASSPVGMYYWEPGTSARMFEWEGWTEGLSYWEDAAGPDLLWTVSEQLDERVVFAVEQARYS
;
A
#
# COMPACT_ATOMS: atom_id res chain seq x y z
N MET A 1 -41.98 -60.05 17.81
CA MET A 1 -40.58 -59.92 17.37
C MET A 1 -40.33 -58.45 17.08
N LYS A 2 -39.67 -57.72 17.99
CA LYS A 2 -39.29 -56.31 17.85
C LYS A 2 -37.85 -56.23 17.37
N SER A 3 -37.62 -55.67 16.19
CA SER A 3 -36.33 -55.42 15.61
C SER A 3 -35.77 -54.11 16.19
N MET A 4 -34.67 -54.16 16.89
CA MET A 4 -33.86 -52.98 17.31
C MET A 4 -32.88 -52.66 16.20
N LEU A 5 -33.03 -51.50 15.59
CA LEU A 5 -32.02 -50.87 14.73
C LEU A 5 -31.06 -50.07 15.61
N ALA A 6 -29.81 -50.47 15.64
CA ALA A 6 -28.73 -49.72 16.27
C ALA A 6 -28.16 -48.73 15.27
N SER A 7 -28.30 -47.41 15.55
CA SER A 7 -27.63 -46.33 14.80
C SER A 7 -26.15 -46.23 15.22
N LEU A 8 -25.23 -46.51 14.31
CA LEU A 8 -23.82 -46.19 14.46
C LEU A 8 -23.61 -44.71 14.11
N ALA A 9 -23.28 -43.93 15.13
CA ALA A 9 -22.81 -42.53 14.93
C ALA A 9 -21.34 -42.56 14.53
N SER A 10 -21.03 -42.22 13.30
CA SER A 10 -19.66 -42.04 12.83
C SER A 10 -19.14 -40.68 13.32
N VAL A 11 -18.19 -40.69 14.25
CA VAL A 11 -17.44 -39.50 14.65
C VAL A 11 -16.38 -39.24 13.59
N VAL A 12 -16.58 -38.17 12.81
CA VAL A 12 -15.55 -37.66 11.90
C VAL A 12 -14.56 -36.84 12.72
N LEU A 13 -13.37 -37.42 12.94
CA LEU A 13 -12.25 -36.70 13.54
C LEU A 13 -11.64 -35.77 12.48
N VAL A 14 -11.94 -34.45 12.55
CA VAL A 14 -11.28 -33.46 11.75
C VAL A 14 -9.88 -33.22 12.35
N ILE A 15 -8.87 -33.80 11.73
CA ILE A 15 -7.46 -33.50 12.05
C ILE A 15 -7.15 -32.15 11.37
N VAL A 16 -7.14 -31.07 12.14
CA VAL A 16 -6.57 -29.79 11.73
C VAL A 16 -5.05 -30.00 11.71
N LEU A 17 -4.48 -30.18 10.53
CA LEU A 17 -3.03 -30.11 10.31
C LEU A 17 -2.61 -28.67 10.51
N GLY A 18 -2.31 -28.30 11.74
CA GLY A 18 -1.63 -27.04 12.04
C GLY A 18 -0.26 -27.05 11.35
N GLY A 19 -0.08 -26.25 10.29
CA GLY A 19 1.23 -26.03 9.71
C GLY A 19 2.19 -25.51 10.79
N ALA A 20 3.40 -26.06 10.86
CA ALA A 20 4.41 -25.60 11.80
C ALA A 20 4.71 -24.11 11.55
N ALA A 21 4.81 -23.31 12.61
CA ALA A 21 5.26 -21.93 12.49
C ALA A 21 6.70 -21.91 11.94
N PRO A 22 7.06 -20.91 11.11
CA PRO A 22 8.41 -20.77 10.59
C PRO A 22 9.42 -20.61 11.75
N ALA A 23 10.60 -21.21 11.61
CA ALA A 23 11.65 -21.10 12.62
C ALA A 23 12.20 -19.65 12.62
N ALA A 24 12.31 -19.04 13.81
CA ALA A 24 12.85 -17.69 13.98
C ALA A 24 14.34 -17.73 14.33
N ALA A 25 15.12 -16.85 13.70
CA ALA A 25 16.52 -16.61 14.04
C ALA A 25 16.69 -15.26 14.79
N ALA A 26 17.65 -15.18 15.72
CA ALA A 26 18.02 -13.95 16.39
C ALA A 26 18.76 -13.01 15.43
N VAL A 27 18.38 -11.74 15.43
CA VAL A 27 18.96 -10.69 14.57
C VAL A 27 19.22 -9.41 15.37
N ALA A 28 19.88 -8.42 14.75
CA ALA A 28 20.10 -7.13 15.37
C ALA A 28 18.78 -6.46 15.76
N THR A 29 18.68 -6.04 17.02
CA THR A 29 17.46 -5.38 17.54
C THR A 29 17.47 -3.90 17.15
N PRO A 30 16.35 -3.33 16.67
CA PRO A 30 16.21 -1.90 16.45
C PRO A 30 16.47 -1.09 17.74
N VAL A 31 17.17 0.03 17.62
CA VAL A 31 17.59 0.86 18.75
C VAL A 31 16.85 2.19 18.73
N PRO A 32 16.11 2.54 19.79
CA PRO A 32 15.49 3.86 19.90
C PRO A 32 16.49 5.01 19.84
N ILE A 33 16.16 6.06 19.09
CA ILE A 33 16.94 7.28 18.95
C ILE A 33 16.08 8.53 19.18
N SER A 34 16.72 9.71 19.20
CA SER A 34 16.00 10.98 19.32
C SER A 34 15.03 11.19 18.15
N THR A 35 13.82 11.62 18.44
CA THR A 35 12.79 11.97 17.44
C THR A 35 12.96 13.39 16.89
N ALA A 36 13.73 14.25 17.56
CA ALA A 36 13.86 15.67 17.23
C ALA A 36 14.27 15.96 15.75
N PRO A 37 15.15 15.17 15.10
CA PRO A 37 15.52 15.40 13.70
C PRO A 37 14.42 15.11 12.67
N PHE A 38 13.31 14.47 13.06
CA PHE A 38 12.32 13.88 12.13
C PHE A 38 11.01 14.67 12.05
N ALA A 39 11.03 15.99 12.29
CA ALA A 39 9.84 16.81 12.09
C ALA A 39 9.47 16.90 10.60
N ILE A 40 8.16 16.97 10.31
CA ILE A 40 7.62 17.11 8.95
C ILE A 40 6.62 18.25 8.88
N LYS A 41 6.52 18.86 7.69
CA LYS A 41 5.47 19.81 7.34
C LYS A 41 4.48 19.16 6.41
N VAL A 42 3.20 19.26 6.74
CA VAL A 42 2.10 18.73 5.94
C VAL A 42 1.29 19.88 5.37
N ASP A 43 1.01 19.84 4.08
CA ASP A 43 0.15 20.80 3.39
C ASP A 43 -0.91 20.05 2.58
N TYR A 44 -2.14 20.03 3.06
CA TYR A 44 -3.28 19.37 2.40
C TYR A 44 -3.90 20.20 1.27
N ALA A 45 -3.36 21.37 0.98
CA ALA A 45 -3.87 22.29 -0.03
C ALA A 45 -2.82 22.75 -1.06
N ALA A 46 -1.67 22.05 -1.12
CA ALA A 46 -0.55 22.42 -1.97
C ALA A 46 -0.94 22.62 -3.46
N TYR A 47 -1.96 21.92 -3.93
CA TYR A 47 -2.47 22.00 -5.30
C TYR A 47 -3.89 22.60 -5.38
N GLY A 48 -4.37 23.23 -4.29
CA GLY A 48 -5.77 23.61 -4.09
C GLY A 48 -6.36 24.48 -5.21
N ALA A 49 -5.64 25.48 -5.73
CA ALA A 49 -6.16 26.36 -6.77
C ALA A 49 -6.42 25.62 -8.09
N ALA A 50 -5.53 24.76 -8.53
CA ALA A 50 -5.69 23.97 -9.75
C ALA A 50 -6.73 22.87 -9.56
N ALA A 51 -6.66 22.13 -8.44
CA ALA A 51 -7.59 21.06 -8.13
C ALA A 51 -9.03 21.56 -8.05
N THR A 52 -9.31 22.70 -7.38
CA THR A 52 -10.66 23.28 -7.29
C THR A 52 -11.22 23.64 -8.66
N ARG A 53 -10.39 24.17 -9.58
CA ARG A 53 -10.85 24.51 -10.93
C ARG A 53 -11.11 23.25 -11.77
N LEU A 54 -10.31 22.19 -11.59
CA LEU A 54 -10.55 20.90 -12.25
C LEU A 54 -11.77 20.19 -11.68
N ASP A 55 -12.00 20.24 -10.37
CA ASP A 55 -13.22 19.72 -9.72
C ASP A 55 -14.51 20.33 -10.30
N ALA A 56 -14.46 21.58 -10.76
CA ALA A 56 -15.59 22.26 -11.39
C ALA A 56 -15.82 21.85 -12.86
N LEU A 57 -14.81 21.27 -13.52
CA LEU A 57 -14.84 20.92 -14.94
C LEU A 57 -15.00 19.40 -15.17
N LEU A 58 -14.45 18.59 -14.27
CA LEU A 58 -14.41 17.16 -14.42
C LEU A 58 -15.40 16.47 -13.46
N PRO A 59 -16.15 15.46 -13.93
CA PRO A 59 -17.02 14.68 -13.04
C PRO A 59 -16.22 14.01 -11.93
N ASN A 60 -16.51 14.33 -10.66
CA ASN A 60 -16.07 13.59 -9.51
C ASN A 60 -16.91 12.33 -9.32
N VAL A 61 -16.26 11.23 -9.02
CA VAL A 61 -16.89 9.94 -8.75
C VAL A 61 -16.41 9.36 -7.43
N THR A 62 -17.25 8.53 -6.80
CA THR A 62 -16.90 7.82 -5.56
C THR A 62 -16.07 6.57 -5.85
N VAL A 63 -15.40 6.05 -4.82
CA VAL A 63 -14.70 4.76 -4.90
C VAL A 63 -15.67 3.63 -5.29
N ALA A 64 -16.89 3.62 -4.73
CA ALA A 64 -17.92 2.65 -5.11
C ALA A 64 -18.24 2.72 -6.61
N ALA A 65 -18.45 3.92 -7.17
CA ALA A 65 -18.74 4.09 -8.59
C ALA A 65 -17.57 3.65 -9.50
N VAL A 66 -16.32 3.84 -9.05
CA VAL A 66 -15.14 3.33 -9.75
C VAL A 66 -15.13 1.81 -9.76
N MET A 67 -15.50 1.18 -8.65
CA MET A 67 -15.52 -0.28 -8.52
C MET A 67 -16.72 -0.91 -9.25
N ASP A 68 -17.88 -0.24 -9.32
CA ASP A 68 -19.01 -0.66 -10.15
C ASP A 68 -18.66 -0.72 -11.64
N ASP A 69 -17.71 0.12 -12.07
CA ASP A 69 -17.18 0.17 -13.43
C ASP A 69 -15.84 -0.60 -13.57
N ALA A 70 -15.47 -1.43 -12.61
CA ALA A 70 -14.23 -2.20 -12.67
C ALA A 70 -14.30 -3.22 -13.82
N ASN A 71 -13.23 -3.25 -14.65
CA ASN A 71 -13.23 -3.97 -15.92
C ASN A 71 -12.07 -4.97 -16.09
N TYR A 72 -11.26 -5.14 -15.06
CA TYR A 72 -10.19 -6.15 -15.05
C TYR A 72 -10.58 -7.26 -14.08
N ASP A 73 -10.48 -8.52 -14.50
CA ASP A 73 -10.76 -9.68 -13.65
C ASP A 73 -9.50 -10.07 -12.87
N ARG A 74 -9.58 -10.15 -11.53
CA ARG A 74 -8.55 -10.82 -10.75
C ARG A 74 -8.78 -12.32 -10.78
N ARG A 75 -7.69 -13.07 -10.76
CA ARG A 75 -7.71 -14.53 -10.64
C ARG A 75 -7.74 -14.91 -9.15
N GLY A 76 -8.08 -16.14 -8.82
CA GLY A 76 -7.83 -16.69 -7.49
C GLY A 76 -6.34 -16.67 -7.17
N LEU A 77 -5.98 -17.06 -5.94
CA LEU A 77 -4.58 -17.23 -5.56
C LEU A 77 -3.95 -18.25 -6.52
N CYS A 78 -3.05 -17.80 -7.35
CA CYS A 78 -2.37 -18.63 -8.31
C CYS A 78 -1.21 -19.36 -7.65
N ASN A 79 -0.90 -20.55 -8.15
CA ASN A 79 0.29 -21.27 -7.77
C ASN A 79 1.49 -20.63 -8.48
N THR A 80 2.38 -20.01 -7.72
CA THR A 80 3.65 -19.49 -8.21
C THR A 80 4.78 -20.30 -7.59
N ASP A 81 5.91 -20.40 -8.27
CA ASP A 81 7.07 -21.17 -7.75
C ASP A 81 7.67 -20.51 -6.49
N SER A 82 7.38 -19.22 -6.27
CA SER A 82 7.87 -18.46 -5.13
C SER A 82 7.08 -18.71 -3.83
N LEU A 83 5.74 -18.88 -3.90
CA LEU A 83 4.89 -19.05 -2.71
C LEU A 83 5.12 -20.33 -1.88
N PRO A 84 5.62 -21.45 -2.41
CA PRO A 84 5.81 -22.70 -1.60
C PRO A 84 6.80 -22.56 -0.45
N LYS A 85 7.67 -21.56 -0.46
CA LYS A 85 8.65 -21.34 0.62
C LYS A 85 8.03 -20.77 1.88
N LEU A 86 6.89 -20.10 1.76
CA LEU A 86 6.12 -19.64 2.90
C LEU A 86 5.36 -20.80 3.54
N ALA A 87 5.18 -20.74 4.85
CA ALA A 87 4.28 -21.67 5.57
C ALA A 87 2.81 -21.42 5.18
N GLY A 88 2.52 -21.40 3.88
CA GLY A 88 1.25 -21.22 3.20
C GLY A 88 0.68 -19.79 3.28
N PRO A 89 0.53 -19.10 2.16
CA PRO A 89 -0.37 -17.95 2.12
C PRO A 89 -1.77 -18.45 2.48
N LEU A 90 -2.43 -17.74 3.39
CA LEU A 90 -3.78 -18.11 3.82
C LEU A 90 -4.80 -17.80 2.74
N THR A 91 -4.62 -16.64 2.07
CA THR A 91 -5.52 -16.12 1.05
C THR A 91 -4.79 -15.14 0.14
N GLY A 92 -5.42 -14.76 -0.98
CA GLY A 92 -4.86 -13.81 -1.92
C GLY A 92 -5.45 -13.92 -3.32
N PHE A 93 -4.83 -13.23 -4.25
CA PHE A 93 -5.21 -13.27 -5.67
C PHE A 93 -4.01 -12.93 -6.57
N CYS A 94 -4.12 -13.31 -7.84
CA CYS A 94 -3.22 -12.86 -8.89
C CYS A 94 -3.93 -11.87 -9.80
N PHE A 95 -3.19 -10.89 -10.32
CA PHE A 95 -3.69 -10.03 -11.39
C PHE A 95 -3.97 -10.87 -12.65
N ASN A 96 -4.68 -10.31 -13.63
CA ASN A 96 -4.89 -10.98 -14.90
C ASN A 96 -3.54 -11.23 -15.61
N ASP A 97 -3.55 -12.03 -16.67
CA ASP A 97 -2.31 -12.41 -17.35
C ASP A 97 -1.58 -11.20 -17.92
N ALA A 98 -2.29 -10.23 -18.50
CA ALA A 98 -1.68 -9.03 -19.06
C ALA A 98 -0.92 -8.20 -18.02
N ASP A 99 -1.47 -8.03 -16.80
CA ASP A 99 -0.79 -7.30 -15.74
C ASP A 99 0.29 -8.15 -15.04
N THR A 100 0.13 -9.47 -15.01
CA THR A 100 1.14 -10.38 -14.45
C THR A 100 2.41 -10.40 -15.29
N THR A 101 2.27 -10.36 -16.61
CA THR A 101 3.39 -10.43 -17.58
C THR A 101 3.85 -9.06 -18.09
N ASP A 102 3.24 -7.95 -17.64
CA ASP A 102 3.62 -6.59 -18.04
C ASP A 102 5.02 -6.22 -17.53
N CYS A 103 6.00 -6.22 -18.40
CA CYS A 103 7.38 -5.87 -18.08
C CYS A 103 7.65 -4.36 -18.02
N HIS A 104 6.64 -3.53 -18.18
CA HIS A 104 6.76 -2.07 -18.14
C HIS A 104 6.27 -1.45 -16.84
N THR A 105 5.43 -2.14 -16.06
CA THR A 105 4.93 -1.62 -14.80
C THR A 105 5.07 -2.65 -13.68
N PHE A 106 5.44 -2.21 -12.48
CA PHE A 106 5.77 -3.07 -11.34
C PHE A 106 5.03 -2.63 -10.09
N PRO A 107 4.38 -3.55 -9.34
CA PRO A 107 3.79 -3.23 -8.05
C PRO A 107 4.86 -2.91 -7.03
N GLN A 108 4.58 -1.95 -6.12
CA GLN A 108 5.56 -1.47 -5.15
C GLN A 108 5.03 -1.35 -3.73
N GLY A 109 3.86 -0.83 -3.52
CA GLY A 109 3.29 -0.66 -2.21
C GLY A 109 1.90 -1.27 -2.12
N LEU A 110 1.48 -1.57 -0.88
CA LEU A 110 0.16 -2.13 -0.62
C LEU A 110 -0.45 -1.49 0.63
N THR A 111 -1.75 -1.20 0.57
CA THR A 111 -2.60 -0.78 1.68
C THR A 111 -4.02 -1.32 1.48
N THR A 112 -4.87 -1.21 2.49
CA THR A 112 -6.21 -1.79 2.46
C THR A 112 -7.25 -0.83 3.03
N THR A 113 -8.53 -1.13 2.85
CA THR A 113 -9.61 -0.39 3.54
C THR A 113 -9.60 -0.61 5.05
N ARG A 114 -8.96 -1.67 5.54
CA ARG A 114 -8.71 -1.83 6.99
C ARG A 114 -7.77 -0.76 7.51
N ASP A 115 -6.77 -0.39 6.75
CA ASP A 115 -5.92 0.77 7.07
C ASP A 115 -6.74 2.06 7.06
N ALA A 116 -7.57 2.26 6.03
CA ALA A 116 -8.33 3.49 5.82
C ALA A 116 -9.32 3.77 6.95
N THR A 117 -10.23 2.85 7.21
CA THR A 117 -11.40 3.05 8.09
C THR A 117 -11.52 1.99 9.18
N GLY A 118 -10.74 0.91 9.13
CA GLY A 118 -10.89 -0.28 9.97
C GLY A 118 -11.95 -1.25 9.42
N GLY A 119 -12.45 -1.03 8.19
CA GLY A 119 -13.50 -1.83 7.56
C GLY A 119 -13.66 -1.50 6.09
N ASP A 120 -14.86 -1.06 5.73
CA ASP A 120 -15.23 -0.70 4.37
C ASP A 120 -14.97 0.78 4.10
N TYR A 121 -14.73 1.12 2.85
CA TYR A 121 -14.74 2.49 2.36
C TYR A 121 -15.76 2.61 1.21
N ASP A 122 -16.71 3.51 1.32
CA ASP A 122 -17.86 3.62 0.40
C ASP A 122 -18.62 2.27 0.21
N GLY A 123 -18.69 1.43 1.26
CA GLY A 123 -19.32 0.11 1.22
C GLY A 123 -18.53 -0.93 0.42
N ARG A 124 -17.23 -0.75 0.28
CA ARG A 124 -16.32 -1.68 -0.42
C ARG A 124 -15.14 -2.06 0.48
N GLN A 125 -14.80 -3.34 0.49
CA GLN A 125 -13.52 -3.82 1.01
C GLN A 125 -12.53 -3.91 -0.15
N LEU A 126 -11.41 -3.21 -0.01
CA LEU A 126 -10.45 -3.10 -1.10
C LEU A 126 -9.03 -3.40 -0.63
N ILE A 127 -8.26 -3.98 -1.53
CA ILE A 127 -6.81 -4.02 -1.46
C ILE A 127 -6.29 -3.08 -2.54
N VAL A 128 -5.41 -2.15 -2.16
CA VAL A 128 -4.88 -1.12 -3.05
C VAL A 128 -3.39 -1.32 -3.20
N THR A 129 -2.92 -1.37 -4.45
CA THR A 129 -1.49 -1.47 -4.76
C THR A 129 -1.05 -0.30 -5.62
N SER A 130 0.14 0.24 -5.35
CA SER A 130 0.80 1.22 -6.22
C SER A 130 1.68 0.53 -7.24
N TRP A 131 1.78 1.11 -8.43
CA TRP A 131 2.57 0.59 -9.54
C TRP A 131 3.35 1.72 -10.19
N TYR A 132 4.65 1.53 -10.37
CA TYR A 132 5.50 2.46 -11.11
C TYR A 132 5.89 1.90 -12.46
N GLN A 133 6.40 2.75 -13.33
CA GLN A 133 6.93 2.34 -14.61
C GLN A 133 8.43 2.16 -14.56
N LYS A 134 8.89 1.02 -15.10
CA LYS A 134 10.29 0.66 -15.22
C LYS A 134 10.49 0.00 -16.58
N SER A 135 11.49 0.42 -17.31
CA SER A 135 11.79 -0.16 -18.63
C SER A 135 12.69 -1.40 -18.47
N GLU A 136 12.10 -2.58 -18.35
CA GLU A 136 12.86 -3.85 -18.42
C GLU A 136 12.82 -4.50 -19.80
N CYS A 137 11.86 -4.10 -20.67
CA CYS A 137 11.66 -4.67 -21.99
C CYS A 137 12.19 -3.81 -23.16
N GLY A 138 13.10 -2.88 -22.91
CA GLY A 138 13.69 -2.02 -23.95
C GLY A 138 13.33 -0.53 -23.81
N SER A 139 13.91 0.29 -24.70
CA SER A 139 13.94 1.75 -24.57
C SER A 139 12.68 2.49 -25.01
N ASP A 140 11.67 1.82 -25.54
CA ASP A 140 10.58 2.49 -26.27
C ASP A 140 9.34 2.76 -25.42
N TYR A 141 9.44 2.61 -24.10
CA TYR A 141 8.30 2.81 -23.22
C TYR A 141 8.39 4.12 -22.43
N ASP A 142 7.27 4.84 -22.40
CA ASP A 142 7.11 6.06 -21.63
C ASP A 142 7.12 5.75 -20.12
N THR A 143 8.24 6.00 -19.45
CA THR A 143 8.46 5.78 -18.01
C THR A 143 7.78 6.81 -17.12
N THR A 144 6.69 7.44 -17.58
CA THR A 144 6.18 8.70 -17.02
C THR A 144 4.91 8.57 -16.21
N ARG A 145 4.48 7.36 -15.80
CA ARG A 145 3.17 7.20 -15.16
C ARG A 145 3.23 6.32 -13.94
N THR A 146 2.65 6.79 -12.85
CA THR A 146 2.36 5.98 -11.65
C THR A 146 0.86 5.75 -11.59
N LYS A 147 0.46 4.52 -11.31
CA LYS A 147 -0.94 4.14 -11.12
C LYS A 147 -1.16 3.50 -9.76
N VAL A 148 -2.39 3.51 -9.29
CA VAL A 148 -2.88 2.62 -8.25
C VAL A 148 -3.91 1.67 -8.84
N ILE A 149 -3.96 0.46 -8.30
CA ILE A 149 -4.96 -0.54 -8.61
C ILE A 149 -5.83 -0.72 -7.37
N LEU A 150 -7.12 -0.51 -7.51
CA LEU A 150 -8.13 -0.82 -6.50
C LEU A 150 -8.68 -2.20 -6.84
N ALA A 151 -8.42 -3.19 -5.99
CA ALA A 151 -8.92 -4.55 -6.16
C ALA A 151 -10.03 -4.84 -5.14
N ASP A 152 -11.16 -5.29 -5.65
CA ASP A 152 -12.30 -5.72 -4.86
C ASP A 152 -11.93 -6.93 -4.00
N TRP A 153 -12.23 -6.85 -2.70
CA TRP A 153 -12.01 -7.92 -1.74
C TRP A 153 -13.30 -8.32 -1.00
N ASP A 154 -14.43 -7.76 -1.41
CA ASP A 154 -15.74 -8.13 -0.87
C ASP A 154 -16.13 -9.53 -1.29
N ALA A 155 -16.76 -10.28 -0.37
CA ALA A 155 -17.30 -11.60 -0.66
C ALA A 155 -18.52 -11.53 -1.63
N ASP A 156 -19.22 -10.40 -1.65
CA ASP A 156 -20.51 -10.23 -2.32
C ASP A 156 -20.39 -9.56 -3.71
N HIS A 157 -19.19 -9.10 -4.08
CA HIS A 157 -18.95 -8.37 -5.31
C HIS A 157 -18.10 -9.16 -6.31
N PRO A 158 -18.17 -8.81 -7.62
CA PRO A 158 -17.34 -9.44 -8.63
C PRO A 158 -15.85 -9.30 -8.30
N ASN A 159 -15.09 -10.37 -8.53
CA ASN A 159 -13.65 -10.42 -8.35
C ASN A 159 -12.91 -9.55 -9.39
N LYS A 160 -13.04 -8.21 -9.28
CA LYS A 160 -12.54 -7.24 -10.25
C LYS A 160 -11.59 -6.23 -9.63
N TYR A 161 -10.87 -5.55 -10.51
CA TYR A 161 -10.07 -4.40 -10.12
C TYR A 161 -10.14 -3.28 -11.17
N ARG A 162 -9.76 -2.06 -10.73
CA ARG A 162 -9.70 -0.88 -11.58
C ARG A 162 -8.37 -0.16 -11.41
N LYS A 163 -7.84 0.36 -12.51
CA LYS A 163 -6.61 1.15 -12.56
C LYS A 163 -6.95 2.63 -12.58
N LEU A 164 -6.27 3.42 -11.73
CA LEU A 164 -6.34 4.87 -11.69
C LEU A 164 -4.94 5.44 -11.87
N MET A 165 -4.79 6.42 -12.77
CA MET A 165 -3.52 7.14 -12.91
C MET A 165 -3.38 8.21 -11.84
N LEU A 166 -2.23 8.29 -11.18
CA LEU A 166 -1.92 9.37 -10.24
C LEU A 166 -1.49 10.63 -11.02
N VAL A 167 -2.11 11.78 -10.72
CA VAL A 167 -1.86 13.02 -11.45
C VAL A 167 -1.58 14.20 -10.53
N GLN A 168 -0.77 15.14 -11.02
CA GLN A 168 -0.51 16.42 -10.39
C GLN A 168 -1.30 17.53 -11.07
N PRO A 169 -2.25 18.18 -10.36
CA PRO A 169 -2.93 19.37 -10.85
C PRO A 169 -1.98 20.58 -10.94
N TYR A 170 -2.14 21.39 -11.97
CA TYR A 170 -1.42 22.65 -12.12
C TYR A 170 -2.22 23.66 -12.99
N ILE A 171 -1.80 24.93 -12.98
CA ILE A 171 -2.28 25.93 -13.90
C ILE A 171 -1.23 26.09 -15.00
N ASP A 172 -1.62 25.93 -16.27
CA ASP A 172 -0.72 26.07 -17.41
C ASP A 172 -0.33 27.54 -17.70
N ALA A 173 0.61 27.75 -18.61
CA ALA A 173 1.09 29.08 -18.96
C ALA A 173 0.00 29.99 -19.57
N ALA A 174 -1.07 29.42 -20.11
CA ALA A 174 -2.23 30.14 -20.63
C ALA A 174 -3.29 30.43 -19.55
N GLY A 175 -3.04 30.01 -18.29
CA GLY A 175 -3.95 30.21 -17.18
C GLY A 175 -5.06 29.15 -17.08
N ASN A 176 -5.02 28.07 -17.85
CA ASN A 176 -6.01 27.01 -17.78
C ASN A 176 -5.65 26.00 -16.68
N PRO A 177 -6.66 25.43 -15.99
CA PRO A 177 -6.41 24.29 -15.11
C PRO A 177 -6.07 23.07 -15.96
N ASN A 178 -5.05 22.34 -15.52
CA ASN A 178 -4.52 21.16 -16.21
C ASN A 178 -3.98 20.16 -15.20
N PHE A 179 -3.70 18.94 -15.65
CA PHE A 179 -2.97 17.94 -14.86
C PHE A 179 -1.91 17.26 -15.72
N ARG A 180 -0.92 16.73 -15.06
CA ARG A 180 0.15 15.90 -15.65
C ARG A 180 0.32 14.62 -14.82
N PRO A 181 0.86 13.54 -15.40
CA PRO A 181 1.10 12.31 -14.65
C PRO A 181 2.14 12.57 -13.55
N TYR A 182 2.01 11.86 -12.45
CA TYR A 182 3.08 11.75 -11.48
C TYR A 182 4.12 10.73 -11.91
N LEU A 183 5.39 11.07 -11.65
CA LEU A 183 6.55 10.22 -11.80
C LEU A 183 7.02 9.82 -10.39
N LEU A 184 6.37 8.84 -9.80
CA LEU A 184 6.71 8.34 -8.48
C LEU A 184 7.20 6.91 -8.58
N HIS A 185 8.25 6.57 -7.83
CA HIS A 185 8.57 5.17 -7.56
C HIS A 185 7.43 4.51 -6.78
N ALA A 186 6.79 5.29 -5.88
CA ALA A 186 5.64 4.89 -5.08
C ALA A 186 5.89 3.60 -4.27
N SER A 187 7.11 3.43 -3.75
CA SER A 187 7.56 2.26 -3.00
C SER A 187 6.79 2.03 -1.70
N GLY A 188 6.17 3.07 -1.15
CA GLY A 188 5.28 2.98 0.00
C GLY A 188 3.96 3.68 -0.26
N ILE A 189 2.87 3.02 0.08
CA ILE A 189 1.54 3.63 0.15
C ILE A 189 0.87 3.30 1.49
N SER A 190 0.04 4.24 1.98
CA SER A 190 -0.75 4.02 3.18
C SER A 190 -2.05 4.82 3.09
N TRP A 191 -3.18 4.18 3.32
CA TRP A 191 -4.49 4.80 3.27
C TRP A 191 -5.05 5.00 4.69
N TYR A 192 -5.28 6.27 5.08
CA TYR A 192 -5.90 6.60 6.37
C TYR A 192 -7.02 7.61 6.19
N GLY A 193 -8.20 7.29 6.66
CA GLY A 193 -9.41 8.07 6.44
C GLY A 193 -9.70 8.24 4.95
N HIS A 194 -9.70 9.50 4.50
CA HIS A 194 -9.89 9.82 3.09
C HIS A 194 -8.57 9.97 2.31
N TYR A 195 -7.43 9.95 2.98
CA TYR A 195 -6.16 10.28 2.36
C TYR A 195 -5.30 9.04 2.07
N LEU A 196 -4.92 8.91 0.81
CA LEU A 196 -3.90 7.97 0.37
C LEU A 196 -2.56 8.73 0.31
N TYR A 197 -1.63 8.33 1.14
CA TYR A 197 -0.25 8.82 1.17
C TYR A 197 0.62 7.94 0.29
N VAL A 198 1.41 8.56 -0.59
CA VAL A 198 2.27 7.84 -1.55
C VAL A 198 3.70 8.38 -1.41
N SER A 199 4.67 7.50 -1.27
CA SER A 199 6.07 7.88 -1.11
C SER A 199 6.65 8.52 -2.37
N ASN A 200 7.47 9.57 -2.15
CA ASN A 200 8.21 10.29 -3.18
C ASN A 200 9.70 10.38 -2.80
N GLY A 201 10.25 9.28 -2.30
CA GLY A 201 11.65 9.15 -1.92
C GLY A 201 12.11 10.22 -0.94
N SER A 202 13.23 10.87 -1.22
CA SER A 202 13.79 11.95 -0.38
C SER A 202 12.95 13.24 -0.39
N THR A 203 12.03 13.40 -1.34
CA THR A 203 11.15 14.57 -1.42
C THR A 203 10.07 14.55 -0.33
N GLY A 204 9.63 13.38 0.12
CA GLY A 204 8.59 13.23 1.13
C GLY A 204 7.44 12.35 0.67
N LEU A 205 6.18 12.78 0.92
CA LEU A 205 4.98 12.10 0.43
C LEU A 205 4.14 13.03 -0.43
N GLU A 206 3.41 12.44 -1.36
CA GLU A 206 2.28 13.07 -2.03
C GLU A 206 0.98 12.58 -1.39
N ILE A 207 -0.01 13.46 -1.25
CA ILE A 207 -1.29 13.19 -0.61
C ILE A 207 -2.38 13.21 -1.68
N PHE A 208 -3.13 12.13 -1.78
CA PHE A 208 -4.29 11.99 -2.65
C PHE A 208 -5.56 11.86 -1.82
N ASP A 209 -6.64 12.51 -2.25
CA ASP A 209 -7.94 12.45 -1.55
C ASP A 209 -8.88 11.51 -2.31
N MET A 210 -9.21 10.37 -1.73
CA MET A 210 -10.06 9.34 -2.32
C MET A 210 -11.51 9.78 -2.56
N ARG A 211 -11.89 10.96 -2.08
CA ARG A 211 -13.18 11.62 -2.41
C ARG A 211 -13.12 12.40 -3.72
N LYS A 212 -11.92 12.54 -4.31
CA LYS A 212 -11.65 13.35 -5.50
C LYS A 212 -11.07 12.50 -6.61
N ILE A 213 -11.89 11.64 -7.19
CA ILE A 213 -11.52 10.85 -8.35
C ILE A 213 -12.18 11.47 -9.57
N TRP A 214 -11.41 11.92 -10.56
CA TRP A 214 -11.97 12.51 -11.78
C TRP A 214 -12.13 11.45 -12.86
N ARG A 215 -13.32 11.47 -13.49
CA ARG A 215 -13.55 10.73 -14.72
C ARG A 215 -13.16 11.61 -15.92
N VAL A 216 -12.37 11.07 -16.82
CA VAL A 216 -11.88 11.75 -18.04
C VAL A 216 -12.15 10.89 -19.27
N ASP A 217 -11.86 11.40 -20.45
CA ASP A 217 -11.96 10.65 -21.68
C ASP A 217 -10.84 9.59 -21.75
N ASP A 218 -11.23 8.34 -21.95
CA ASP A 218 -10.33 7.17 -22.03
C ASP A 218 -10.11 6.69 -23.47
N THR A 219 -10.64 7.40 -24.48
CA THR A 219 -10.50 7.01 -25.90
C THR A 219 -9.23 7.57 -26.56
N GLY A 220 -8.68 8.67 -26.01
CA GLY A 220 -7.47 9.32 -26.48
C GLY A 220 -6.18 8.81 -25.84
N SER A 221 -5.05 9.16 -26.45
CA SER A 221 -3.70 8.85 -25.94
C SER A 221 -3.01 10.03 -25.24
N GLY A 222 -3.64 11.21 -25.23
CA GLY A 222 -3.11 12.40 -24.58
C GLY A 222 -3.20 12.32 -23.05
N ILE A 223 -2.55 13.27 -22.36
CA ILE A 223 -2.64 13.43 -20.91
C ILE A 223 -2.89 14.90 -20.58
N GLY A 224 -3.87 15.14 -19.71
CA GLY A 224 -4.28 16.48 -19.32
C GLY A 224 -5.19 17.15 -20.35
N ARG A 225 -5.21 18.48 -20.33
CA ARG A 225 -6.07 19.29 -21.20
C ARG A 225 -5.58 19.25 -22.64
N GLN A 226 -6.48 18.87 -23.56
CA GLN A 226 -6.23 18.82 -25.00
C GLN A 226 -6.49 20.18 -25.68
N SER A 227 -6.14 20.31 -26.96
CA SER A 227 -6.29 21.55 -27.71
C SER A 227 -7.75 21.98 -27.92
N ASP A 228 -8.67 21.06 -27.93
CA ASP A 228 -10.12 21.30 -28.01
C ASP A 228 -10.76 21.61 -26.65
N GLY A 229 -9.99 21.51 -25.56
CA GLY A 229 -10.45 21.74 -24.19
C GLY A 229 -10.93 20.49 -23.44
N SER A 230 -10.96 19.33 -24.07
CA SER A 230 -11.21 18.05 -23.40
C SER A 230 -10.05 17.63 -22.50
N TYR A 231 -10.25 16.59 -21.70
CA TYR A 231 -9.21 16.04 -20.81
C TYR A 231 -9.06 14.55 -21.04
N GLU A 232 -7.84 14.10 -21.28
CA GLU A 232 -7.47 12.72 -21.52
C GLU A 232 -6.45 12.22 -20.49
N SER A 233 -6.26 10.92 -20.39
CA SER A 233 -5.30 10.29 -19.50
C SER A 233 -4.70 9.00 -20.04
N ALA A 234 -4.32 8.99 -21.31
CA ALA A 234 -3.64 7.87 -21.98
C ALA A 234 -4.39 6.53 -21.80
N GLY A 235 -5.72 6.55 -21.99
CA GLY A 235 -6.57 5.36 -21.89
C GLY A 235 -7.03 5.01 -20.48
N TYR A 236 -6.64 5.76 -19.44
CA TYR A 236 -7.23 5.61 -18.10
C TYR A 236 -8.54 6.41 -18.03
N LYS A 237 -9.63 5.76 -17.63
CA LYS A 237 -10.94 6.44 -17.44
C LYS A 237 -10.97 7.28 -16.16
N TYR A 238 -10.13 6.94 -15.19
CA TYR A 238 -10.09 7.59 -13.88
C TYR A 238 -8.69 8.06 -13.55
N VAL A 239 -8.62 9.27 -13.02
CA VAL A 239 -7.39 9.84 -12.48
C VAL A 239 -7.60 10.24 -11.01
N LEU A 240 -6.59 10.01 -10.18
CA LEU A 240 -6.58 10.40 -8.79
C LEU A 240 -5.62 11.59 -8.62
N PRO A 241 -6.14 12.82 -8.36
CA PRO A 241 -5.30 13.99 -8.22
C PRO A 241 -4.63 14.08 -6.86
N SER A 242 -3.36 14.50 -6.84
CA SER A 242 -2.74 14.95 -5.60
C SER A 242 -3.40 16.23 -5.11
N VAL A 243 -3.69 16.28 -3.81
CA VAL A 243 -4.23 17.46 -3.13
C VAL A 243 -3.20 18.14 -2.26
N GLY A 244 -2.15 17.41 -1.83
CA GLY A 244 -1.21 17.93 -0.86
C GLY A 244 0.13 17.21 -0.82
N THR A 245 0.96 17.64 0.10
CA THR A 245 2.33 17.15 0.25
C THR A 245 2.74 16.99 1.71
N VAL A 246 3.66 16.05 1.96
CA VAL A 246 4.44 15.99 3.20
C VAL A 246 5.90 16.22 2.85
N ARG A 247 6.58 17.09 3.57
CA ARG A 247 8.00 17.41 3.35
C ARG A 247 8.78 17.32 4.65
N ASN A 248 10.02 16.86 4.59
CA ASN A 248 10.92 16.91 5.73
C ASN A 248 11.10 18.36 6.18
N ALA A 249 10.92 18.62 7.48
CA ALA A 249 11.13 19.90 8.13
C ALA A 249 12.23 19.86 9.18
N GLY A 250 12.61 18.66 9.62
CA GLY A 250 13.75 18.41 10.50
C GLY A 250 15.07 18.25 9.72
N THR A 251 16.11 17.83 10.43
CA THR A 251 17.48 17.71 9.90
C THR A 251 17.87 16.30 9.46
N SER A 252 16.95 15.32 9.60
CA SER A 252 17.26 13.90 9.35
C SER A 252 17.54 13.58 7.89
N GLY A 253 16.95 14.33 6.93
CA GLY A 253 17.00 13.97 5.51
C GLY A 253 16.29 12.63 5.21
N LEU A 254 15.27 12.27 5.98
CA LEU A 254 14.56 11.00 5.90
C LEU A 254 14.15 10.65 4.46
N GLN A 255 14.50 9.45 4.02
CA GLN A 255 14.03 8.86 2.76
C GLN A 255 12.78 8.01 3.03
N TRP A 256 11.68 8.36 2.40
CA TRP A 256 10.40 7.68 2.54
C TRP A 256 10.34 6.50 1.58
N SER A 257 10.69 5.30 2.04
CA SER A 257 10.70 4.12 1.17
C SER A 257 9.47 3.24 1.38
N THR A 258 9.14 2.91 2.62
CA THR A 258 7.91 2.14 2.91
C THR A 258 6.92 3.00 3.68
N LEU A 259 5.64 2.68 3.60
CA LEU A 259 4.59 3.25 4.44
C LEU A 259 3.72 2.13 4.97
N GLY A 260 3.31 2.26 6.23
CA GLY A 260 2.33 1.39 6.89
C GLY A 260 1.58 2.14 7.97
N LEU A 261 0.58 1.51 8.53
CA LEU A 261 -0.19 2.06 9.64
C LEU A 261 -0.04 1.22 10.91
N ASP A 262 -0.06 1.90 12.05
CA ASP A 262 -0.44 1.32 13.33
C ASP A 262 -1.78 1.95 13.72
N ARG A 263 -2.88 1.30 13.36
CA ARG A 263 -4.21 1.81 13.67
C ARG A 263 -4.47 1.87 15.18
N ALA A 264 -3.96 0.89 15.92
CA ALA A 264 -4.14 0.82 17.36
C ALA A 264 -3.47 2.00 18.08
N GLN A 265 -2.37 2.52 17.54
CA GLN A 265 -1.66 3.69 18.07
C GLN A 265 -1.89 4.96 17.26
N LEU A 266 -2.83 4.95 16.30
CA LEU A 266 -3.15 6.09 15.43
C LEU A 266 -1.89 6.74 14.88
N SER A 267 -1.10 5.99 14.12
CA SER A 267 0.15 6.48 13.58
C SER A 267 0.48 5.90 12.21
N LEU A 268 1.09 6.73 11.38
CA LEU A 268 1.75 6.31 10.15
C LEU A 268 3.20 5.97 10.47
N VAL A 269 3.68 4.85 9.94
CA VAL A 269 5.06 4.41 10.07
C VAL A 269 5.74 4.38 8.70
N THR A 270 7.05 4.66 8.69
CA THR A 270 7.88 4.64 7.49
C THR A 270 9.25 4.08 7.81
N THR A 271 9.91 3.51 6.80
CA THR A 271 11.31 3.09 6.90
C THR A 271 12.11 3.59 5.70
N GLU A 272 13.42 3.65 5.86
CA GLU A 272 14.36 3.93 4.78
C GLU A 272 14.83 2.62 4.15
N TRP A 273 15.01 2.63 2.83
CA TRP A 273 15.63 1.51 2.10
C TRP A 273 17.14 1.58 2.17
N ILE A 274 17.81 0.43 2.33
CA ILE A 274 19.28 0.29 2.35
C ILE A 274 19.70 -0.69 1.27
N GLU A 275 20.56 -0.27 0.36
CA GLU A 275 21.16 -1.17 -0.62
C GLU A 275 22.32 -2.00 -0.03
N THR A 276 23.12 -1.38 0.83
CA THR A 276 24.28 -2.01 1.45
C THR A 276 24.21 -1.93 2.96
N ALA A 277 25.03 -2.71 3.67
CA ALA A 277 25.11 -2.67 5.13
C ALA A 277 25.27 -1.23 5.65
N GLY A 278 24.50 -0.86 6.66
CA GLY A 278 24.49 0.47 7.25
C GLY A 278 23.30 0.66 8.19
N THR A 279 23.23 1.82 8.80
CA THR A 279 22.11 2.18 9.69
C THR A 279 21.10 3.02 8.93
N ARG A 280 19.83 2.71 9.11
CA ARG A 280 18.68 3.44 8.57
C ARG A 280 17.63 3.63 9.65
N HIS A 281 16.62 4.44 9.34
CA HIS A 281 15.63 4.86 10.30
C HIS A 281 14.27 4.23 10.02
N ALA A 282 13.61 3.81 11.10
CA ALA A 282 12.17 3.55 11.11
C ALA A 282 11.52 4.63 11.99
N VAL A 283 10.52 5.31 11.47
CA VAL A 283 9.94 6.50 12.11
C VAL A 283 8.43 6.39 12.18
N ARG A 284 7.85 6.85 13.30
CA ARG A 284 6.43 6.88 13.56
C ARG A 284 5.94 8.32 13.70
N TYR A 285 4.86 8.65 12.99
CA TYR A 285 4.20 9.96 13.05
C TYR A 285 2.76 9.84 13.54
N PRO A 286 2.31 10.72 14.44
CA PRO A 286 0.97 10.65 15.01
C PRO A 286 -0.09 11.07 13.99
N LEU A 287 -1.22 10.37 14.02
CA LEU A 287 -2.43 10.68 13.29
C LEU A 287 -3.51 11.15 14.26
N ASP A 288 -4.50 11.85 13.75
CA ASP A 288 -5.65 12.35 14.50
C ASP A 288 -6.92 11.67 14.01
N ALA A 289 -7.66 11.05 14.95
CA ALA A 289 -8.86 10.29 14.60
C ALA A 289 -10.04 11.19 14.16
N ALA A 290 -10.10 12.43 14.65
CA ALA A 290 -11.21 13.32 14.33
C ALA A 290 -11.06 13.96 12.95
N THR A 291 -9.83 14.32 12.58
CA THR A 291 -9.53 14.91 11.26
C THR A 291 -9.14 13.86 10.24
N GLN A 292 -8.84 12.63 10.66
CA GLN A 292 -8.34 11.53 9.83
C GLN A 292 -7.07 11.93 9.03
N ALA A 293 -6.18 12.69 9.64
CA ALA A 293 -5.01 13.31 9.04
C ALA A 293 -3.82 13.24 9.99
N PHE A 294 -2.65 13.72 9.59
CA PHE A 294 -1.53 13.90 10.49
C PHE A 294 -1.89 14.88 11.62
N LYS A 295 -1.38 14.63 12.82
CA LYS A 295 -1.62 15.46 14.01
C LYS A 295 -0.48 16.46 14.19
N PRO A 296 -0.66 17.75 13.84
CA PRO A 296 0.36 18.76 14.04
C PRO A 296 0.51 19.16 15.52
N GLY A 297 1.71 19.58 15.89
CA GLY A 297 1.99 20.27 17.14
C GLY A 297 1.56 21.76 17.12
N ALA A 298 1.81 22.46 18.21
CA ALA A 298 1.47 23.89 18.35
C ALA A 298 2.26 24.80 17.38
N ASP A 299 3.40 24.33 16.89
CA ASP A 299 4.24 25.02 15.90
C ASP A 299 3.83 24.74 14.44
N GLY A 300 2.75 23.96 14.24
CA GLY A 300 2.25 23.58 12.91
C GLY A 300 3.03 22.47 12.22
N LEU A 301 4.05 21.91 12.86
CA LEU A 301 4.79 20.76 12.38
C LEU A 301 4.23 19.47 12.98
N VAL A 302 4.41 18.36 12.29
CA VAL A 302 4.15 17.03 12.84
C VAL A 302 5.47 16.47 13.35
N HIS A 303 5.54 16.18 14.63
CA HIS A 303 6.73 15.62 15.28
C HIS A 303 6.62 14.12 15.37
N ALA A 304 7.70 13.41 15.03
CA ALA A 304 7.79 11.98 15.23
C ALA A 304 7.60 11.60 16.70
N THR A 305 6.86 10.54 16.98
CA THR A 305 6.65 10.00 18.34
C THR A 305 7.58 8.84 18.66
N GLN A 306 8.17 8.21 17.63
CA GLN A 306 9.20 7.20 17.75
C GLN A 306 10.15 7.29 16.57
N ALA A 307 11.44 7.08 16.84
CA ALA A 307 12.46 6.88 15.82
C ALA A 307 13.40 5.77 16.26
N LEU A 308 13.74 4.89 15.35
CA LEU A 308 14.58 3.71 15.57
C LEU A 308 15.71 3.67 14.55
N ASN A 309 16.91 3.29 14.97
CA ASN A 309 17.96 2.79 14.09
C ASN A 309 17.78 1.30 13.88
N TYR A 310 17.85 0.85 12.63
CA TYR A 310 17.89 -0.57 12.28
C TYR A 310 18.95 -0.84 11.19
N THR A 311 19.28 -2.12 10.96
CA THR A 311 20.36 -2.53 10.04
C THR A 311 19.93 -3.59 9.03
N TYR A 312 18.60 -3.88 8.94
CA TYR A 312 18.08 -4.79 7.93
C TYR A 312 18.23 -4.15 6.55
N VAL A 313 18.71 -4.91 5.57
CA VAL A 313 18.89 -4.43 4.19
C VAL A 313 17.69 -4.77 3.34
N HIS A 314 17.45 -3.98 2.29
CA HIS A 314 16.36 -4.18 1.31
C HIS A 314 14.98 -4.35 1.95
N VAL A 315 14.66 -3.53 2.96
CA VAL A 315 13.32 -3.48 3.54
C VAL A 315 12.39 -2.81 2.52
N GLN A 316 11.46 -3.57 1.98
CA GLN A 316 10.51 -3.18 0.94
C GLN A 316 9.09 -3.02 1.47
N GLY A 317 8.83 -3.48 2.70
CA GLY A 317 7.56 -3.29 3.39
C GLY A 317 7.77 -3.16 4.89
N ALA A 318 7.03 -2.25 5.54
CA ALA A 318 7.02 -2.16 6.98
C ALA A 318 5.64 -1.77 7.51
N VAL A 319 5.21 -2.40 8.59
CA VAL A 319 3.96 -2.10 9.28
C VAL A 319 4.17 -2.22 10.78
N SER A 320 3.35 -1.53 11.53
CA SER A 320 3.30 -1.65 13.00
C SER A 320 1.87 -1.90 13.48
N HIS A 321 1.75 -2.62 14.59
CA HIS A 321 0.49 -2.80 15.29
C HIS A 321 0.72 -2.91 16.80
N ASN A 322 0.04 -2.07 17.58
CA ASN A 322 0.27 -1.97 19.03
C ASN A 322 1.74 -1.74 19.42
N GLY A 323 2.49 -0.98 18.60
CA GLY A 323 3.91 -0.71 18.83
C GLY A 323 4.86 -1.83 18.43
N ARG A 324 4.37 -3.01 18.05
CA ARG A 324 5.14 -4.08 17.43
C ARG A 324 5.42 -3.75 15.97
N TRP A 325 6.55 -4.22 15.44
CA TRP A 325 6.98 -3.90 14.08
C TRP A 325 7.27 -5.16 13.29
N TRP A 326 6.87 -5.15 12.02
CA TRP A 326 7.24 -6.11 10.98
C TRP A 326 7.93 -5.38 9.85
N PHE A 327 9.07 -5.93 9.40
CA PHE A 327 9.86 -5.41 8.29
C PHE A 327 10.04 -6.57 7.30
N GLY A 328 9.43 -6.48 6.13
CA GLY A 328 9.63 -7.41 5.03
C GLY A 328 10.82 -7.00 4.19
N ALA A 329 11.81 -7.88 4.04
CA ALA A 329 13.01 -7.62 3.26
C ALA A 329 13.16 -8.62 2.11
N SER A 330 13.57 -8.12 0.94
CA SER A 330 13.69 -8.91 -0.27
C SER A 330 15.09 -9.53 -0.48
N SER A 331 16.15 -9.01 0.15
CA SER A 331 17.50 -9.57 0.05
C SER A 331 18.43 -9.06 1.17
N PRO A 332 18.90 -9.91 2.12
CA PRO A 332 18.45 -11.29 2.29
C PRO A 332 16.97 -11.36 2.61
N VAL A 333 16.31 -12.36 2.05
CA VAL A 333 14.89 -12.54 2.24
C VAL A 333 14.59 -12.87 3.70
N GLY A 334 13.68 -12.10 4.32
CA GLY A 334 13.29 -12.31 5.71
C GLY A 334 12.14 -11.39 6.15
N MET A 335 11.27 -11.90 7.03
CA MET A 335 10.36 -11.10 7.81
C MET A 335 10.98 -10.86 9.18
N TYR A 336 11.37 -9.62 9.46
CA TYR A 336 11.90 -9.22 10.75
C TYR A 336 10.78 -8.73 11.64
N TYR A 337 10.71 -9.27 12.84
CA TYR A 337 9.76 -8.87 13.88
C TYR A 337 10.48 -8.30 15.08
N TRP A 338 9.95 -7.23 15.61
CA TRP A 338 10.42 -6.65 16.86
C TRP A 338 9.28 -6.06 17.69
N GLU A 339 9.38 -6.31 18.98
CA GLU A 339 8.52 -5.73 20.01
C GLU A 339 9.40 -4.97 21.02
N PRO A 340 9.03 -3.73 21.45
CA PRO A 340 9.77 -2.97 22.43
C PRO A 340 10.06 -3.77 23.70
N GLY A 341 11.33 -3.79 24.13
CA GLY A 341 11.77 -4.54 25.31
C GLY A 341 12.16 -5.99 25.03
N THR A 342 12.08 -6.47 23.80
CA THR A 342 12.49 -7.83 23.39
C THR A 342 13.64 -7.80 22.39
N SER A 343 14.26 -8.97 22.16
CA SER A 343 15.18 -9.17 21.04
C SER A 343 14.40 -9.34 19.75
N ALA A 344 14.89 -8.75 18.65
CA ALA A 344 14.31 -8.94 17.33
C ALA A 344 14.53 -10.36 16.81
N ARG A 345 13.61 -10.82 15.98
CA ARG A 345 13.61 -12.15 15.35
C ARG A 345 13.44 -12.00 13.84
N MET A 346 13.98 -12.94 13.09
CA MET A 346 13.79 -13.05 11.64
C MET A 346 13.17 -14.43 11.32
N PHE A 347 12.18 -14.40 10.47
CA PHE A 347 11.49 -15.59 9.96
C PHE A 347 11.75 -15.71 8.45
N GLU A 348 11.63 -16.92 7.92
CA GLU A 348 11.59 -17.11 6.47
C GLU A 348 10.47 -16.28 5.85
N TRP A 349 10.76 -15.64 4.72
CA TRP A 349 9.83 -14.79 3.99
C TRP A 349 9.98 -15.00 2.49
N GLU A 350 9.06 -14.43 1.69
CA GLU A 350 9.15 -14.50 0.24
C GLU A 350 9.98 -13.36 -0.32
N GLY A 351 10.76 -13.64 -1.36
CA GLY A 351 11.48 -12.63 -2.13
C GLY A 351 10.55 -11.76 -2.97
N TRP A 352 11.04 -10.60 -3.38
CA TRP A 352 10.32 -9.68 -4.26
C TRP A 352 9.01 -9.14 -3.69
N THR A 353 8.81 -9.22 -2.37
CA THR A 353 7.62 -8.67 -1.72
C THR A 353 7.76 -7.19 -1.45
N GLU A 354 6.69 -6.45 -1.75
CA GLU A 354 6.57 -5.01 -1.64
C GLU A 354 5.38 -4.62 -0.76
N GLY A 355 5.58 -3.60 0.08
CA GLY A 355 4.54 -3.13 0.98
C GLY A 355 4.12 -4.14 2.05
N LEU A 356 3.59 -3.66 3.17
CA LEU A 356 2.94 -4.46 4.20
C LEU A 356 1.74 -3.70 4.76
N SER A 357 0.60 -4.41 4.91
CA SER A 357 -0.58 -3.90 5.61
C SER A 357 -1.04 -4.92 6.65
N TYR A 358 -1.40 -4.42 7.83
CA TYR A 358 -1.95 -5.22 8.92
C TYR A 358 -3.47 -5.21 8.84
N TRP A 359 -4.06 -6.38 8.75
CA TRP A 359 -5.50 -6.56 8.68
C TRP A 359 -5.99 -7.24 9.96
N GLU A 360 -6.60 -6.46 10.87
CA GLU A 360 -7.31 -7.01 12.01
C GLU A 360 -8.57 -7.72 11.52
N ASP A 361 -8.74 -8.99 11.90
CA ASP A 361 -9.94 -9.75 11.57
C ASP A 361 -10.68 -10.14 12.86
N ALA A 362 -11.87 -9.59 13.04
CA ALA A 362 -12.71 -9.89 14.21
C ALA A 362 -13.27 -11.33 14.21
N ALA A 363 -13.27 -12.01 13.07
CA ALA A 363 -13.84 -13.35 12.88
C ALA A 363 -12.80 -14.43 12.60
N GLY A 364 -11.58 -14.05 12.32
CA GLY A 364 -10.48 -14.94 11.94
C GLY A 364 -9.13 -14.51 12.52
N PRO A 365 -8.02 -15.09 12.04
CA PRO A 365 -6.68 -14.65 12.43
C PRO A 365 -6.35 -13.31 11.80
N ASP A 366 -5.62 -12.46 12.54
CA ASP A 366 -5.02 -11.25 11.99
C ASP A 366 -4.06 -11.59 10.85
N LEU A 367 -4.05 -10.76 9.81
CA LEU A 367 -3.30 -11.01 8.59
C LEU A 367 -2.23 -9.94 8.33
N LEU A 368 -1.14 -10.37 7.72
CA LEU A 368 -0.16 -9.50 7.06
C LEU A 368 -0.33 -9.65 5.55
N TRP A 369 -0.73 -8.56 4.88
CA TRP A 369 -0.88 -8.47 3.43
C TRP A 369 0.36 -7.89 2.78
N THR A 370 0.73 -8.42 1.61
CA THR A 370 1.83 -7.94 0.76
C THR A 370 1.55 -8.22 -0.71
N VAL A 371 2.39 -7.69 -1.59
CA VAL A 371 2.35 -7.96 -3.03
C VAL A 371 3.75 -8.36 -3.53
N SER A 372 3.84 -9.28 -4.49
CA SER A 372 5.11 -9.61 -5.16
C SER A 372 5.25 -8.79 -6.44
N GLU A 373 6.42 -8.15 -6.64
CA GLU A 373 6.75 -7.44 -7.89
C GLU A 373 7.35 -8.36 -8.98
N GLN A 374 7.68 -9.60 -8.64
CA GLN A 374 8.36 -10.50 -9.57
C GLN A 374 7.58 -10.67 -10.87
N LEU A 375 8.25 -10.43 -11.99
CA LEU A 375 7.66 -10.60 -13.31
C LEU A 375 7.18 -12.05 -13.49
N ASP A 376 6.02 -12.22 -14.12
CA ASP A 376 5.30 -13.47 -14.32
C ASP A 376 4.71 -14.13 -13.05
N GLU A 377 5.04 -13.62 -11.85
CA GLU A 377 4.60 -14.16 -10.57
C GLU A 377 3.97 -13.10 -9.65
N ARG A 378 3.32 -12.08 -10.22
CA ARG A 378 2.72 -10.98 -9.46
C ARG A 378 1.47 -11.43 -8.73
N VAL A 379 1.61 -11.56 -7.43
CA VAL A 379 0.57 -12.04 -6.53
C VAL A 379 0.39 -11.09 -5.35
N VAL A 380 -0.85 -10.85 -4.98
CA VAL A 380 -1.24 -10.23 -3.72
C VAL A 380 -1.63 -11.36 -2.77
N PHE A 381 -1.01 -11.43 -1.60
CA PHE A 381 -1.29 -12.51 -0.67
C PHE A 381 -1.24 -12.04 0.79
N ALA A 382 -1.86 -12.83 1.65
CA ALA A 382 -1.82 -12.64 3.09
C ALA A 382 -1.40 -13.90 3.81
N VAL A 383 -0.70 -13.71 4.92
CA VAL A 383 -0.30 -14.75 5.86
C VAL A 383 -0.88 -14.46 7.24
N GLU A 384 -1.05 -15.50 8.07
CA GLU A 384 -1.41 -15.31 9.47
C GLU A 384 -0.29 -14.57 10.21
N GLN A 385 -0.62 -13.42 10.81
CA GLN A 385 0.34 -12.58 11.54
C GLN A 385 1.03 -13.35 12.67
N ALA A 386 0.29 -14.20 13.39
CA ALA A 386 0.79 -14.96 14.53
C ALA A 386 1.99 -15.87 14.20
N ARG A 387 2.18 -16.23 12.95
CA ARG A 387 3.34 -17.02 12.49
C ARG A 387 4.64 -16.22 12.45
N TYR A 388 4.55 -14.90 12.53
CA TYR A 388 5.67 -13.97 12.36
C TYR A 388 5.83 -13.06 13.58
N SER A 389 5.51 -13.57 14.77
CA SER A 389 5.62 -12.79 16.01
C SER A 389 6.08 -13.64 17.20
#